data_480248aa56c9eceab209a1ccc886f640
#
_entry.id   480248aa56c9eceab209a1ccc886f640
#
_cell.length_a   1.000
_cell.length_b   1.000
_cell.length_c   1.000
_cell.angle_alpha   90.00
_cell.angle_beta   90.00
_cell.angle_gamma   90.00
#
_symmetry.space_group_name_H-M   'P 1'
#
loop_
_entity.id
_entity.type
_entity.pdbx_description
1 polymer ?
#
loop_
_entity_poly.entity_id
_entity_poly.type
_entity_poly.pdbx_seq_one_letter_code
_entity_poly.pdbx_strand_id
1 'polypeptide(L)'
;YNLSDTQDDVKGIAFEQFLGTTFRGELGQYFTPRTIVDFMTHILDPKENETVCDPTCGSGGFLIKAFEYMREKIEEDVKKAKSELRSVIEGENYDSLSEKEQVVINERIEAMQSTLNKELDTQVEGSRMYNLSRNCIYGTDANPRMARTSKMNMIMHGDGHGGVHHHDGLLNVNGIFEERFDVI
;
A
#
# COMPACT_ATOMS: atom_id res chain seq x y z
N TYR A 1 8.93 -24.91 6.79
CA TYR A 1 8.90 -23.45 6.60
C TYR A 1 7.45 -23.06 6.40
N ASN A 2 6.93 -22.18 7.27
CA ASN A 2 5.56 -21.69 7.17
C ASN A 2 5.61 -20.33 6.45
N LEU A 3 5.02 -20.25 5.27
CA LEU A 3 4.96 -19.01 4.45
C LEU A 3 4.19 -17.88 5.14
N SER A 4 3.33 -18.19 6.12
CA SER A 4 2.58 -17.16 6.87
C SER A 4 3.48 -16.28 7.75
N ASP A 5 4.66 -16.78 8.14
CA ASP A 5 5.60 -16.07 9.00
C ASP A 5 6.65 -15.27 8.21
N THR A 6 6.54 -15.27 6.88
CA THR A 6 7.45 -14.54 5.99
C THR A 6 6.89 -13.13 5.74
N GLN A 7 7.76 -12.13 5.72
CA GLN A 7 7.37 -10.76 5.37
C GLN A 7 6.66 -10.72 4.01
N ASP A 8 5.63 -9.90 3.88
CA ASP A 8 4.79 -9.83 2.67
C ASP A 8 5.61 -9.49 1.41
N ASP A 9 6.65 -8.66 1.53
CA ASP A 9 7.59 -8.36 0.44
C ASP A 9 8.27 -9.60 -0.16
N VAL A 10 8.68 -10.56 0.67
CA VAL A 10 9.34 -11.79 0.21
C VAL A 10 8.37 -12.68 -0.56
N LYS A 11 7.11 -12.74 -0.12
CA LYS A 11 6.05 -13.49 -0.80
C LYS A 11 5.76 -12.89 -2.17
N GLY A 12 5.60 -11.55 -2.24
CA GLY A 12 5.34 -10.82 -3.47
C GLY A 12 6.47 -11.00 -4.50
N ILE A 13 7.73 -10.82 -4.09
CA ILE A 13 8.91 -10.99 -4.94
C ILE A 13 9.01 -12.43 -5.47
N ALA A 14 8.82 -13.44 -4.61
CA ALA A 14 8.84 -14.84 -5.00
C ALA A 14 7.73 -15.16 -6.01
N PHE A 15 6.54 -14.63 -5.80
CA PHE A 15 5.41 -14.81 -6.70
C PHE A 15 5.63 -14.14 -8.05
N GLU A 16 6.16 -12.92 -8.11
CA GLU A 16 6.53 -12.25 -9.36
C GLU A 16 7.61 -12.99 -10.13
N GLN A 17 8.64 -13.51 -9.46
CA GLN A 17 9.67 -14.30 -10.11
C GLN A 17 9.10 -15.58 -10.72
N PHE A 18 8.21 -16.25 -9.99
CA PHE A 18 7.53 -17.45 -10.48
C PHE A 18 6.66 -17.14 -11.70
N LEU A 19 5.87 -16.07 -11.63
CA LEU A 19 5.04 -15.64 -12.74
C LEU A 19 5.86 -15.18 -13.95
N GLY A 20 6.92 -14.40 -13.72
CA GLY A 20 7.80 -13.90 -14.78
C GLY A 20 8.43 -15.00 -15.62
N THR A 21 8.73 -16.15 -15.03
CA THR A 21 9.24 -17.31 -15.77
C THR A 21 8.16 -18.08 -16.51
N THR A 22 6.97 -18.16 -15.94
CA THR A 22 5.84 -18.93 -16.49
C THR A 22 5.15 -18.22 -17.65
N PHE A 23 5.06 -16.88 -17.61
CA PHE A 23 4.28 -16.11 -18.60
C PHE A 23 5.09 -15.46 -19.70
N ARG A 24 6.43 -15.34 -19.57
CA ARG A 24 7.29 -14.72 -20.61
C ARG A 24 7.25 -15.41 -21.97
N GLY A 25 6.85 -16.66 -22.03
CA GLY A 25 6.87 -17.48 -23.27
C GLY A 25 5.54 -17.63 -23.99
N GLU A 26 4.41 -17.57 -23.29
CA GLU A 26 3.13 -18.01 -23.88
C GLU A 26 2.25 -16.87 -24.42
N LEU A 27 2.42 -15.61 -23.96
CA LEU A 27 1.50 -14.52 -24.26
C LEU A 27 2.14 -13.29 -24.92
N GLY A 28 3.45 -13.31 -25.19
CA GLY A 28 4.15 -12.13 -25.76
C GLY A 28 4.08 -10.89 -24.86
N GLN A 29 3.85 -11.08 -23.57
CA GLN A 29 3.77 -9.98 -22.60
C GLN A 29 5.16 -9.58 -22.12
N TYR A 30 5.42 -8.30 -22.14
CA TYR A 30 6.61 -7.68 -21.59
C TYR A 30 6.24 -6.93 -20.31
N PHE A 31 6.95 -7.25 -19.22
CA PHE A 31 6.79 -6.51 -17.96
C PHE A 31 7.69 -5.27 -17.99
N THR A 32 7.16 -4.15 -17.58
CA THR A 32 7.94 -2.92 -17.44
C THR A 32 9.02 -3.13 -16.36
N PRO A 33 10.30 -2.80 -16.66
CA PRO A 33 11.37 -2.93 -15.67
C PRO A 33 11.03 -2.16 -14.38
N ARG A 34 11.29 -2.77 -13.22
CA ARG A 34 10.95 -2.17 -11.91
C ARG A 34 11.53 -0.78 -11.71
N THR A 35 12.74 -0.52 -12.19
CA THR A 35 13.37 0.80 -12.12
C THR A 35 12.58 1.89 -12.86
N ILE A 36 11.91 1.52 -13.96
CA ILE A 36 11.04 2.45 -14.69
C ILE A 36 9.74 2.68 -13.93
N VAL A 37 9.13 1.62 -13.41
CA VAL A 37 7.92 1.71 -12.57
C VAL A 37 8.18 2.60 -11.36
N ASP A 38 9.29 2.37 -10.67
CA ASP A 38 9.76 3.18 -9.53
C ASP A 38 9.89 4.66 -9.89
N PHE A 39 10.63 4.93 -10.96
CA PHE A 39 10.86 6.29 -11.44
C PHE A 39 9.54 7.02 -11.76
N MET A 40 8.65 6.36 -12.49
CA MET A 40 7.35 6.94 -12.87
C MET A 40 6.48 7.20 -11.64
N THR A 41 6.41 6.26 -10.69
CA THR A 41 5.65 6.43 -9.45
C THR A 41 6.17 7.60 -8.62
N HIS A 42 7.51 7.77 -8.54
CA HIS A 42 8.10 8.89 -7.81
C HIS A 42 7.84 10.25 -8.49
N ILE A 43 7.78 10.29 -9.83
CA ILE A 43 7.44 11.54 -10.55
C ILE A 43 5.98 11.90 -10.37
N LEU A 44 5.07 10.92 -10.45
CA LEU A 44 3.64 11.13 -10.27
C LEU A 44 3.31 11.48 -8.81
N ASP A 45 4.11 10.97 -7.88
CA ASP A 45 4.02 11.27 -6.44
C ASP A 45 2.58 11.18 -5.90
N PRO A 46 1.90 10.01 -6.07
CA PRO A 46 0.53 9.85 -5.63
C PRO A 46 0.40 10.14 -4.14
N LYS A 47 -0.62 10.95 -3.80
CA LYS A 47 -0.87 11.39 -2.44
C LYS A 47 -1.86 10.47 -1.74
N GLU A 48 -1.82 10.48 -0.43
CA GLU A 48 -2.83 9.81 0.38
C GLU A 48 -4.25 10.29 0.00
N ASN A 49 -5.17 9.35 -0.10
CA ASN A 49 -6.55 9.52 -0.54
C ASN A 49 -6.74 9.81 -2.04
N GLU A 50 -5.69 9.96 -2.82
CA GLU A 50 -5.82 9.96 -4.27
C GLU A 50 -6.11 8.55 -4.78
N THR A 51 -6.89 8.50 -5.85
CA THR A 51 -7.25 7.26 -6.54
C THR A 51 -6.33 7.03 -7.74
N VAL A 52 -5.69 5.87 -7.77
CA VAL A 52 -4.77 5.45 -8.84
C VAL A 52 -5.41 4.35 -9.66
N CYS A 53 -5.36 4.44 -10.97
CA CYS A 53 -5.86 3.42 -11.89
C CYS A 53 -4.84 3.05 -12.95
N ASP A 54 -4.63 1.75 -13.16
CA ASP A 54 -3.94 1.21 -14.33
C ASP A 54 -4.96 0.45 -15.20
N PRO A 55 -5.36 1.00 -16.35
CA PRO A 55 -6.37 0.40 -17.22
C PRO A 55 -5.88 -0.84 -17.98
N THR A 56 -4.59 -1.15 -17.91
CA THR A 56 -3.94 -2.28 -18.60
C THR A 56 -2.89 -2.96 -17.72
N CYS A 57 -3.28 -3.25 -16.47
CA CYS A 57 -2.38 -3.48 -15.35
C CYS A 57 -1.46 -4.71 -15.46
N GLY A 58 -1.67 -5.61 -16.41
CA GLY A 58 -0.87 -6.81 -16.54
C GLY A 58 -0.82 -7.63 -15.25
N SER A 59 0.38 -7.82 -14.70
CA SER A 59 0.57 -8.47 -13.40
C SER A 59 0.42 -7.54 -12.19
N GLY A 60 0.15 -6.26 -12.40
CA GLY A 60 -0.06 -5.27 -11.36
C GLY A 60 1.20 -4.53 -10.90
N GLY A 61 2.27 -4.52 -11.69
CA GLY A 61 3.54 -3.92 -11.27
C GLY A 61 3.44 -2.44 -10.86
N PHE A 62 2.72 -1.62 -11.64
CA PHE A 62 2.49 -0.22 -11.30
C PHE A 62 1.57 -0.06 -10.08
N LEU A 63 0.51 -0.88 -9.99
CA LEU A 63 -0.43 -0.83 -8.88
C LEU A 63 0.25 -1.17 -7.54
N ILE A 64 1.07 -2.23 -7.53
CA ILE A 64 1.85 -2.62 -6.35
C ILE A 64 2.76 -1.48 -5.93
N LYS A 65 3.49 -0.90 -6.88
CA LYS A 65 4.44 0.17 -6.54
C LYS A 65 3.75 1.44 -6.06
N ALA A 66 2.61 1.81 -6.65
CA ALA A 66 1.81 2.93 -6.16
C ALA A 66 1.30 2.67 -4.72
N PHE A 67 0.79 1.47 -4.46
CA PHE A 67 0.35 1.05 -3.13
C PHE A 67 1.48 1.11 -2.10
N GLU A 68 2.64 0.49 -2.39
CA GLU A 68 3.81 0.50 -1.52
C GLU A 68 4.30 1.92 -1.23
N TYR A 69 4.37 2.77 -2.26
CA TYR A 69 4.81 4.15 -2.14
C TYR A 69 3.90 4.99 -1.23
N MET A 70 2.58 4.86 -1.37
CA MET A 70 1.62 5.55 -0.51
C MET A 70 1.64 4.98 0.92
N ARG A 71 1.77 3.66 1.07
CA ARG A 71 1.91 2.98 2.36
C ARG A 71 3.13 3.46 3.13
N GLU A 72 4.31 3.49 2.48
CA GLU A 72 5.56 3.98 3.09
C GLU A 72 5.40 5.40 3.65
N LYS A 73 4.74 6.29 2.91
CA LYS A 73 4.46 7.66 3.38
C LYS A 73 3.57 7.70 4.61
N ILE A 74 2.51 6.88 4.64
CA ILE A 74 1.62 6.78 5.81
C ILE A 74 2.42 6.27 7.02
N GLU A 75 3.25 5.24 6.85
CA GLU A 75 4.08 4.68 7.90
C GLU A 75 5.11 5.69 8.43
N GLU A 76 5.76 6.43 7.54
CA GLU A 76 6.70 7.50 7.90
C GLU A 76 6.01 8.63 8.69
N ASP A 77 4.83 9.07 8.26
CA ASP A 77 4.05 10.10 8.93
C ASP A 77 3.64 9.66 10.34
N VAL A 78 3.14 8.43 10.48
CA VAL A 78 2.77 7.88 11.80
C VAL A 78 4.00 7.75 12.69
N LYS A 79 5.12 7.30 12.16
CA LYS A 79 6.40 7.23 12.90
C LYS A 79 6.85 8.61 13.37
N LYS A 80 6.79 9.60 12.52
CA LYS A 80 7.12 11.00 12.84
C LYS A 80 6.19 11.54 13.92
N ALA A 81 4.87 11.36 13.78
CA ALA A 81 3.89 11.78 14.76
C ALA A 81 4.13 11.15 16.14
N LYS A 82 4.51 9.86 16.21
CA LYS A 82 4.87 9.19 17.46
C LYS A 82 6.11 9.80 18.11
N SER A 83 7.12 10.13 17.31
CA SER A 83 8.35 10.75 17.79
C SER A 83 8.10 12.15 18.34
N GLU A 84 7.33 12.97 17.61
CA GLU A 84 6.95 14.31 18.02
C GLU A 84 6.10 14.30 19.30
N LEU A 85 5.10 13.41 19.35
CA LEU A 85 4.26 13.22 20.53
C LEU A 85 5.08 12.87 21.76
N ARG A 86 6.03 11.96 21.63
CA ARG A 86 6.91 11.57 22.72
C ARG A 86 7.73 12.75 23.22
N SER A 87 8.37 13.50 22.31
CA SER A 87 9.22 14.65 22.67
C SER A 87 8.40 15.76 23.35
N VAL A 88 7.17 15.99 22.92
CA VAL A 88 6.27 17.00 23.52
C VAL A 88 5.82 16.60 24.92
N ILE A 89 5.51 15.33 25.15
CA ILE A 89 4.99 14.86 26.44
C ILE A 89 6.12 14.69 27.48
N GLU A 90 7.29 14.18 27.07
CA GLU A 90 8.44 14.07 27.96
C GLU A 90 8.94 15.45 28.40
N GLY A 91 8.97 16.43 27.50
CA GLY A 91 9.46 17.78 27.78
C GLY A 91 10.93 17.82 28.23
N GLU A 92 11.43 19.03 28.55
CA GLU A 92 12.83 19.22 28.95
C GLU A 92 13.17 18.67 30.35
N ASN A 93 12.19 18.47 31.19
CA ASN A 93 12.38 18.09 32.60
C ASN A 93 12.07 16.62 32.90
N TYR A 94 11.84 15.77 31.90
CA TYR A 94 11.47 14.38 32.09
C TYR A 94 12.45 13.59 32.97
N ASP A 95 13.75 13.76 32.73
CA ASP A 95 14.81 13.09 33.49
C ASP A 95 14.91 13.54 34.96
N SER A 96 14.34 14.70 35.30
CA SER A 96 14.33 15.23 36.66
C SER A 96 13.09 14.83 37.48
N LEU A 97 12.13 14.15 36.86
CA LEU A 97 10.91 13.68 37.50
C LEU A 97 11.16 12.43 38.35
N SER A 98 10.30 12.24 39.37
CA SER A 98 10.31 11.01 40.14
C SER A 98 9.87 9.81 39.29
N GLU A 99 10.32 8.59 39.65
CA GLU A 99 9.92 7.35 38.96
C GLU A 99 8.42 7.20 38.79
N LYS A 100 7.63 7.60 39.79
CA LYS A 100 6.16 7.54 39.72
C LYS A 100 5.57 8.47 38.66
N GLU A 101 6.13 9.67 38.53
CA GLU A 101 5.70 10.65 37.51
C GLU A 101 6.10 10.20 36.12
N GLN A 102 7.32 9.63 35.96
CA GLN A 102 7.76 9.07 34.68
C GLN A 102 6.86 7.90 34.23
N VAL A 103 6.44 7.03 35.15
CA VAL A 103 5.50 5.94 34.84
C VAL A 103 4.18 6.48 34.29
N VAL A 104 3.59 7.48 34.93
CA VAL A 104 2.32 8.09 34.47
C VAL A 104 2.47 8.72 33.07
N ILE A 105 3.60 9.37 32.84
CA ILE A 105 3.90 9.97 31.53
C ILE A 105 4.05 8.88 30.46
N ASN A 106 4.78 7.81 30.74
CA ASN A 106 4.96 6.69 29.82
C ASN A 106 3.66 6.00 29.49
N GLU A 107 2.80 5.73 30.46
CA GLU A 107 1.46 5.15 30.23
C GLU A 107 0.63 6.04 29.28
N ARG A 108 0.72 7.35 29.46
CA ARG A 108 0.03 8.30 28.58
C ARG A 108 0.59 8.28 27.16
N ILE A 109 1.91 8.23 27.01
CA ILE A 109 2.59 8.10 25.71
C ILE A 109 2.15 6.81 25.01
N GLU A 110 2.17 5.69 25.71
CA GLU A 110 1.76 4.39 25.17
C GLU A 110 0.31 4.38 24.71
N ALA A 111 -0.60 4.94 25.50
CA ALA A 111 -2.01 5.05 25.14
C ALA A 111 -2.23 5.87 23.87
N MET A 112 -1.52 7.00 23.72
CA MET A 112 -1.62 7.84 22.53
C MET A 112 -0.93 7.19 21.32
N GLN A 113 0.21 6.53 21.49
CA GLN A 113 0.88 5.77 20.43
C GLN A 113 0.03 4.58 19.97
N SER A 114 -0.69 3.93 20.89
CA SER A 114 -1.64 2.87 20.53
C SER A 114 -2.76 3.40 19.62
N THR A 115 -3.20 4.62 19.82
CA THR A 115 -4.18 5.26 18.92
C THR A 115 -3.59 5.52 17.54
N LEU A 116 -2.34 6.02 17.46
CA LEU A 116 -1.65 6.20 16.19
C LEU A 116 -1.38 4.88 15.46
N ASN A 117 -1.17 3.78 16.20
CA ASN A 117 -1.03 2.45 15.59
C ASN A 117 -2.28 2.00 14.84
N LYS A 118 -3.47 2.43 15.26
CA LYS A 118 -4.73 2.07 14.57
C LYS A 118 -4.79 2.64 13.15
N GLU A 119 -4.08 3.73 12.88
CA GLU A 119 -3.98 4.29 11.53
C GLU A 119 -3.26 3.35 10.53
N LEU A 120 -2.43 2.44 11.05
CA LEU A 120 -1.71 1.44 10.27
C LEU A 120 -2.46 0.09 10.15
N ASP A 121 -3.63 -0.03 10.75
CA ASP A 121 -4.38 -1.27 10.75
C ASP A 121 -5.38 -1.31 9.58
N THR A 122 -5.18 -2.24 8.66
CA THR A 122 -6.05 -2.47 7.50
C THR A 122 -7.44 -3.01 7.84
N GLN A 123 -7.67 -3.43 9.09
CA GLN A 123 -8.96 -3.96 9.55
C GLN A 123 -9.80 -2.90 10.27
N VAL A 124 -9.20 -1.80 10.67
CA VAL A 124 -9.90 -0.71 11.36
C VAL A 124 -10.55 0.20 10.32
N GLU A 125 -11.86 0.12 10.20
CA GLU A 125 -12.63 0.97 9.28
C GLU A 125 -12.36 2.45 9.56
N GLY A 126 -12.03 3.19 8.51
CA GLY A 126 -11.70 4.62 8.59
C GLY A 126 -10.24 4.92 8.93
N SER A 127 -9.39 3.92 9.20
CA SER A 127 -7.95 4.15 9.32
C SER A 127 -7.33 4.54 7.98
N ARG A 128 -6.19 5.20 8.01
CA ARG A 128 -5.45 5.59 6.81
C ARG A 128 -5.09 4.37 5.95
N MET A 129 -4.60 3.32 6.58
CA MET A 129 -4.21 2.09 5.89
C MET A 129 -5.42 1.32 5.34
N TYR A 130 -6.55 1.31 6.06
CA TYR A 130 -7.81 0.75 5.55
C TYR A 130 -8.27 1.49 4.29
N ASN A 131 -8.23 2.82 4.30
CA ASN A 131 -8.62 3.61 3.13
C ASN A 131 -7.71 3.36 1.93
N LEU A 132 -6.39 3.36 2.13
CA LEU A 132 -5.43 3.02 1.08
C LEU A 132 -5.72 1.65 0.47
N SER A 133 -5.91 0.63 1.31
CA SER A 133 -6.08 -0.76 0.87
C SER A 133 -7.42 -1.06 0.19
N ARG A 134 -8.42 -0.17 0.31
CA ARG A 134 -9.77 -0.44 -0.22
C ARG A 134 -10.27 0.56 -1.24
N ASN A 135 -9.77 1.80 -1.17
CA ASN A 135 -10.41 2.91 -1.89
C ASN A 135 -9.47 3.66 -2.82
N CYS A 136 -8.17 3.33 -2.82
CA CYS A 136 -7.19 4.12 -3.58
C CYS A 136 -6.65 3.43 -4.82
N ILE A 137 -6.57 2.10 -4.86
CA ILE A 137 -5.88 1.38 -5.95
C ILE A 137 -6.86 0.58 -6.80
N TYR A 138 -6.85 0.87 -8.10
CA TYR A 138 -7.72 0.24 -9.08
C TYR A 138 -6.95 -0.20 -10.31
N GLY A 139 -7.39 -1.27 -10.94
CA GLY A 139 -6.80 -1.74 -12.18
C GLY A 139 -7.74 -2.61 -13.00
N THR A 140 -7.48 -2.65 -14.30
CA THR A 140 -8.15 -3.56 -15.20
C THR A 140 -7.17 -4.24 -16.13
N ASP A 141 -7.52 -5.42 -16.63
CA ASP A 141 -6.83 -6.06 -17.74
C ASP A 141 -7.84 -6.84 -18.58
N ALA A 142 -7.72 -6.73 -19.90
CA ALA A 142 -8.59 -7.42 -20.85
C ALA A 142 -8.34 -8.94 -20.86
N ASN A 143 -7.15 -9.38 -20.41
CA ASN A 143 -6.85 -10.80 -20.24
C ASN A 143 -7.29 -11.28 -18.86
N PRO A 144 -8.27 -12.19 -18.77
CA PRO A 144 -8.81 -12.66 -17.49
C PRO A 144 -7.78 -13.36 -16.61
N ARG A 145 -6.72 -13.91 -17.20
CA ARG A 145 -5.63 -14.55 -16.48
C ARG A 145 -4.75 -13.47 -15.81
N MET A 146 -4.44 -12.39 -16.54
CA MET A 146 -3.67 -11.28 -15.99
C MET A 146 -4.42 -10.54 -14.89
N ALA A 147 -5.69 -10.23 -15.08
CA ALA A 147 -6.51 -9.61 -14.05
C ALA A 147 -6.53 -10.42 -12.75
N ARG A 148 -6.65 -11.77 -12.84
CA ARG A 148 -6.56 -12.64 -11.65
C ARG A 148 -5.18 -12.65 -11.02
N THR A 149 -4.14 -12.66 -11.84
CA THR A 149 -2.75 -12.61 -11.39
C THR A 149 -2.45 -11.30 -10.67
N SER A 150 -2.82 -10.17 -11.26
CA SER A 150 -2.67 -8.85 -10.66
C SER A 150 -3.42 -8.77 -9.33
N LYS A 151 -4.66 -9.21 -9.30
CA LYS A 151 -5.47 -9.25 -8.07
C LYS A 151 -4.79 -10.05 -6.95
N MET A 152 -4.29 -11.25 -7.27
CA MET A 152 -3.57 -12.08 -6.31
C MET A 152 -2.30 -11.39 -5.83
N ASN A 153 -1.57 -10.76 -6.76
CA ASN A 153 -0.32 -10.07 -6.47
C ASN A 153 -0.56 -8.88 -5.51
N MET A 154 -1.59 -8.07 -5.77
CA MET A 154 -2.00 -6.98 -4.89
C MET A 154 -2.33 -7.48 -3.47
N ILE A 155 -3.13 -8.55 -3.35
CA ILE A 155 -3.46 -9.16 -2.05
C ILE A 155 -2.20 -9.62 -1.30
N MET A 156 -1.23 -10.19 -2.00
CA MET A 156 0.02 -10.64 -1.40
C MET A 156 0.91 -9.49 -0.92
N HIS A 157 0.77 -8.30 -1.48
CA HIS A 157 1.45 -7.08 -1.04
C HIS A 157 0.67 -6.28 0.02
N GLY A 158 -0.44 -6.83 0.52
CA GLY A 158 -1.20 -6.24 1.62
C GLY A 158 -2.39 -5.38 1.20
N ASP A 159 -2.70 -5.28 -0.10
CA ASP A 159 -3.96 -4.74 -0.58
C ASP A 159 -5.08 -5.76 -0.35
N GLY A 160 -5.78 -5.64 0.78
CA GLY A 160 -6.80 -6.60 1.21
C GLY A 160 -8.08 -6.62 0.39
N HIS A 161 -8.22 -5.76 -0.61
CA HIS A 161 -9.46 -5.55 -1.36
C HIS A 161 -9.40 -6.06 -2.80
N GLY A 162 -8.26 -5.92 -3.46
CA GLY A 162 -8.07 -6.29 -4.85
C GLY A 162 -9.00 -5.52 -5.79
N GLY A 163 -8.85 -4.21 -5.87
CA GLY A 163 -9.55 -3.31 -6.80
C GLY A 163 -9.28 -3.57 -8.29
N VAL A 164 -8.79 -4.77 -8.62
CA VAL A 164 -8.47 -5.20 -9.97
C VAL A 164 -9.61 -6.01 -10.56
N HIS A 165 -10.01 -5.66 -11.77
CA HIS A 165 -11.14 -6.28 -12.48
C HIS A 165 -10.74 -6.76 -13.88
N HIS A 166 -11.35 -7.87 -14.32
CA HIS A 166 -11.27 -8.29 -15.70
C HIS A 166 -12.17 -7.39 -16.55
N HIS A 167 -11.56 -6.49 -17.30
CA HIS A 167 -12.24 -5.59 -18.20
C HIS A 167 -11.25 -4.99 -19.21
N ASP A 168 -11.74 -4.63 -20.40
CA ASP A 168 -10.98 -3.81 -21.31
C ASP A 168 -11.04 -2.33 -20.86
N GLY A 169 -10.00 -1.91 -20.17
CA GLY A 169 -9.91 -0.58 -19.57
C GLY A 169 -9.86 0.58 -20.56
N LEU A 170 -9.68 0.29 -21.85
CA LEU A 170 -9.72 1.28 -22.92
C LEU A 170 -11.14 1.48 -23.48
N LEU A 171 -12.07 0.60 -23.11
CA LEU A 171 -13.48 0.72 -23.48
C LEU A 171 -14.24 1.43 -22.36
N ASN A 172 -14.78 2.59 -22.67
CA ASN A 172 -15.70 3.29 -21.76
C ASN A 172 -17.03 2.51 -21.67
N VAL A 173 -17.16 1.67 -20.65
CA VAL A 173 -18.42 0.96 -20.38
C VAL A 173 -19.23 1.72 -19.37
N ASN A 174 -20.27 2.41 -19.84
CA ASN A 174 -21.28 3.11 -19.03
C ASN A 174 -20.75 4.28 -18.17
N GLY A 175 -19.66 4.95 -18.57
CA GLY A 175 -19.10 6.09 -17.84
C GLY A 175 -18.50 5.75 -16.46
N ILE A 176 -18.22 4.47 -16.20
CA ILE A 176 -17.75 4.03 -14.89
C ILE A 176 -16.37 4.58 -14.55
N PHE A 177 -15.56 4.87 -15.56
CA PHE A 177 -14.17 5.28 -15.40
C PHE A 177 -13.90 6.76 -15.76
N GLU A 178 -14.90 7.50 -16.21
CA GLU A 178 -14.71 8.91 -16.54
C GLU A 178 -14.55 9.76 -15.27
N GLU A 179 -13.51 10.56 -15.22
CA GLU A 179 -13.23 11.56 -14.18
C GLU A 179 -13.21 10.99 -12.74
N ARG A 180 -12.83 9.70 -12.58
CA ARG A 180 -12.86 9.03 -11.28
C ARG A 180 -11.50 8.86 -10.62
N PHE A 181 -10.42 9.05 -11.36
CA PHE A 181 -9.08 8.78 -10.89
C PHE A 181 -8.21 10.03 -10.96
N ASP A 182 -7.43 10.21 -9.92
CA ASP A 182 -6.50 11.32 -9.79
C ASP A 182 -5.21 11.05 -10.56
N VAL A 183 -4.82 9.76 -10.65
CA VAL A 183 -3.63 9.27 -11.35
C VAL A 183 -3.99 8.08 -12.24
N ILE A 184 -3.55 8.12 -13.50
CA ILE A 184 -3.73 7.03 -14.47
C ILE A 184 -2.38 6.71 -15.12
#